data_5f3a585159c381b8f7de745f17917c0a
#
_entry.id   5f3a585159c381b8f7de745f17917c0a
#
_cell.length_a   1.000
_cell.length_b   1.000
_cell.length_c   1.000
_cell.angle_alpha   90.00
_cell.angle_beta   90.00
_cell.angle_gamma   90.00
#
_symmetry.space_group_name_H-M   'P 1'
#
loop_
_entity.id
_entity.type
_entity.pdbx_description
1 polymer ?
#
loop_
_entity_poly.entity_id
_entity_poly.type
_entity_poly.pdbx_seq_one_letter_code
_entity_poly.pdbx_strand_id
1 'polypeptide(L)'
;MGARLVRGRRPVDAGVGLTPQPWWFGPQELAPPGDEAPFDLVLLDRDGTINVRIPDGYVTAPEELLLLPGAADGVARLTRAGCRTVLVTNQRGVARGLLSREGLVAVHRQLDALLAPAGGRLDAVVVCPHEQGACRCRKPLDGLFREALSRAPWARAERCVMVGDMPSDLEPAAGLGMRTEQVSAARDLAEVARLLVPSVRGSVVQRGEGHVP
;
A
#
# COMPACT_ATOMS: atom_id res chain seq x y z
N MET A 1 58.92 -3.07 42.97
CA MET A 1 58.20 -3.85 41.92
C MET A 1 56.74 -3.74 42.25
N GLY A 2 56.04 -2.81 41.56
CA GLY A 2 54.61 -2.52 41.77
C GLY A 2 53.83 -2.94 40.53
N ALA A 3 52.99 -3.95 40.66
CA ALA A 3 52.10 -4.40 39.62
C ALA A 3 50.90 -3.44 39.47
N ARG A 4 50.77 -2.78 38.35
CA ARG A 4 49.59 -1.97 37.98
C ARG A 4 48.44 -2.92 37.55
N LEU A 5 47.38 -2.95 38.34
CA LEU A 5 46.08 -3.52 37.94
C LEU A 5 45.48 -2.73 36.80
N VAL A 6 45.35 -3.36 35.63
CA VAL A 6 44.57 -2.86 34.48
C VAL A 6 43.10 -3.07 34.82
N ARG A 7 42.36 -1.98 35.06
CA ARG A 7 40.90 -2.04 35.20
C ARG A 7 40.27 -2.40 33.86
N GLY A 8 39.63 -3.57 33.81
CA GLY A 8 38.83 -4.02 32.71
C GLY A 8 37.72 -3.00 32.42
N ARG A 9 37.64 -2.57 31.18
CA ARG A 9 36.48 -1.79 30.67
C ARG A 9 35.25 -2.69 30.75
N ARG A 10 34.21 -2.22 31.45
CA ARG A 10 32.88 -2.83 31.40
C ARG A 10 32.39 -2.78 29.93
N PRO A 11 31.73 -3.85 29.44
CA PRO A 11 31.07 -3.76 28.13
C PRO A 11 30.01 -2.64 28.22
N VAL A 12 30.08 -1.70 27.28
CA VAL A 12 29.05 -0.70 27.07
C VAL A 12 27.78 -1.45 26.73
N ASP A 13 26.72 -1.16 27.47
CA ASP A 13 25.37 -1.65 27.20
C ASP A 13 25.08 -1.53 25.69
N ALA A 14 24.78 -2.67 25.07
CA ALA A 14 24.21 -2.71 23.76
C ALA A 14 22.82 -2.04 23.85
N GLY A 15 22.77 -0.77 23.50
CA GLY A 15 21.52 -0.02 23.40
C GLY A 15 20.52 -0.87 22.64
N VAL A 16 19.30 -0.98 23.15
CA VAL A 16 18.17 -1.60 22.48
C VAL A 16 18.01 -0.88 21.14
N GLY A 17 18.62 -1.44 20.09
CA GLY A 17 18.56 -0.88 18.75
C GLY A 17 17.10 -0.88 18.30
N LEU A 18 16.52 0.32 18.21
CA LEU A 18 15.18 0.49 17.66
C LEU A 18 15.14 -0.18 16.29
N THR A 19 14.26 -1.16 16.11
CA THR A 19 14.05 -1.81 14.81
C THR A 19 13.69 -0.73 13.80
N PRO A 20 14.37 -0.65 12.63
CA PRO A 20 14.07 0.35 11.62
C PRO A 20 12.60 0.31 11.24
N GLN A 21 11.93 1.47 11.31
CA GLN A 21 10.50 1.62 11.07
C GLN A 21 10.22 1.93 9.59
N PRO A 22 9.06 1.54 9.06
CA PRO A 22 8.64 1.97 7.74
C PRO A 22 8.43 3.49 7.69
N TRP A 23 8.47 4.06 6.49
CA TRP A 23 8.07 5.45 6.29
C TRP A 23 6.59 5.53 6.00
N TRP A 24 5.92 6.43 6.70
CA TRP A 24 4.52 6.76 6.48
C TRP A 24 4.40 8.15 5.84
N PHE A 25 3.61 8.26 4.78
CA PHE A 25 3.24 9.49 4.11
C PHE A 25 1.71 9.56 4.05
N GLY A 26 1.13 10.36 4.93
CA GLY A 26 -0.32 10.50 5.08
C GLY A 26 -0.67 11.18 6.40
N PRO A 27 -1.95 11.28 6.74
CA PRO A 27 -2.40 11.78 8.03
C PRO A 27 -1.93 10.86 9.16
N GLN A 28 -1.87 11.38 10.39
CA GLN A 28 -1.48 10.57 11.55
C GLN A 28 -2.45 9.40 11.76
N GLU A 29 -3.72 9.62 11.50
CA GLU A 29 -4.78 8.61 11.50
C GLU A 29 -5.64 8.80 10.25
N LEU A 30 -5.98 7.71 9.58
CA LEU A 30 -6.88 7.72 8.43
C LEU A 30 -8.32 7.96 8.89
N ALA A 31 -9.05 8.77 8.15
CA ALA A 31 -10.49 8.89 8.35
C ALA A 31 -11.18 7.56 7.99
N PRO A 32 -12.32 7.20 8.65
CA PRO A 32 -13.10 6.04 8.27
C PRO A 32 -13.50 6.03 6.79
N PRO A 33 -13.79 4.84 6.22
CA PRO A 33 -14.32 4.73 4.86
C PRO A 33 -15.74 5.33 4.79
N GLY A 34 -16.27 5.46 3.57
CA GLY A 34 -17.68 5.81 3.39
C GLY A 34 -18.59 4.71 3.94
N ASP A 35 -19.79 5.06 4.39
CA ASP A 35 -20.74 4.15 5.06
C ASP A 35 -21.07 2.91 4.21
N GLU A 36 -21.11 3.06 2.88
CA GLU A 36 -21.41 1.97 1.94
C GLU A 36 -20.15 1.27 1.39
N ALA A 37 -18.95 1.63 1.88
CA ALA A 37 -17.71 1.03 1.40
C ALA A 37 -17.67 -0.47 1.73
N PRO A 38 -17.39 -1.33 0.72
CA PRO A 38 -17.34 -2.77 0.94
C PRO A 38 -16.12 -3.20 1.77
N PHE A 39 -15.09 -2.37 1.80
CA PHE A 39 -13.85 -2.61 2.54
C PHE A 39 -13.48 -1.41 3.39
N ASP A 40 -12.91 -1.70 4.55
CA ASP A 40 -12.34 -0.70 5.43
C ASP A 40 -11.07 -0.10 4.79
N LEU A 41 -10.10 -0.96 4.43
CA LEU A 41 -8.89 -0.57 3.71
C LEU A 41 -8.72 -1.42 2.45
N VAL A 42 -8.29 -0.76 1.37
CA VAL A 42 -7.73 -1.41 0.18
C VAL A 42 -6.23 -1.08 0.12
N LEU A 43 -5.41 -2.09 0.33
CA LEU A 43 -3.96 -1.98 0.30
C LEU A 43 -3.50 -2.36 -1.11
N LEU A 44 -2.66 -1.54 -1.72
CA LEU A 44 -2.20 -1.71 -3.09
C LEU A 44 -0.67 -1.76 -3.11
N ASP A 45 -0.08 -2.76 -3.77
CA ASP A 45 1.33 -2.65 -4.13
C ASP A 45 1.52 -1.63 -5.26
N ARG A 46 2.75 -1.16 -5.44
CA ARG A 46 3.09 -0.17 -6.46
C ARG A 46 3.60 -0.80 -7.75
N ASP A 47 4.78 -1.40 -7.69
CA ASP A 47 5.54 -1.84 -8.85
C ASP A 47 5.07 -3.21 -9.37
N GLY A 48 4.43 -3.24 -10.52
CA GLY A 48 3.78 -4.43 -11.08
C GLY A 48 2.27 -4.49 -10.78
N THR A 49 1.75 -3.56 -9.97
CA THR A 49 0.33 -3.48 -9.62
C THR A 49 -0.31 -2.19 -10.14
N ILE A 50 0.26 -1.02 -9.83
CA ILE A 50 -0.21 0.28 -10.31
C ILE A 50 0.66 0.79 -11.46
N ASN A 51 1.99 0.67 -11.33
CA ASN A 51 2.92 1.07 -12.38
C ASN A 51 3.75 -0.10 -12.90
N VAL A 52 4.28 0.09 -14.10
CA VAL A 52 5.20 -0.85 -14.74
C VAL A 52 6.41 -1.05 -13.83
N ARG A 53 6.72 -2.32 -13.54
CA ARG A 53 7.94 -2.69 -12.83
C ARG A 53 9.14 -2.57 -13.76
N ILE A 54 10.22 -1.93 -13.31
CA ILE A 54 11.49 -1.91 -14.03
C ILE A 54 12.23 -3.21 -13.70
N PRO A 55 12.49 -4.09 -14.70
CA PRO A 55 13.25 -5.32 -14.49
C PRO A 55 14.64 -5.01 -13.93
N ASP A 56 15.02 -5.68 -12.85
CA ASP A 56 16.32 -5.51 -12.16
C ASP A 56 16.67 -4.07 -11.77
N GLY A 57 15.67 -3.18 -11.76
CA GLY A 57 15.82 -1.75 -11.51
C GLY A 57 14.82 -1.19 -10.51
N TYR A 58 14.75 0.13 -10.48
CA TYR A 58 13.85 0.90 -9.61
C TYR A 58 13.34 2.12 -10.38
N VAL A 59 12.13 2.55 -10.08
CA VAL A 59 11.65 3.89 -10.46
C VAL A 59 12.37 4.90 -9.56
N THR A 60 13.29 5.65 -10.11
CA THR A 60 14.16 6.61 -9.39
C THR A 60 13.82 8.07 -9.68
N ALA A 61 13.04 8.32 -10.75
CA ALA A 61 12.59 9.64 -11.15
C ALA A 61 11.10 9.61 -11.55
N PRO A 62 10.38 10.74 -11.39
CA PRO A 62 8.96 10.84 -11.77
C PRO A 62 8.65 10.43 -13.21
N GLU A 63 9.55 10.73 -14.14
CA GLU A 63 9.41 10.48 -15.58
C GLU A 63 9.47 9.00 -15.94
N GLU A 64 10.07 8.17 -15.08
CA GLU A 64 10.17 6.72 -15.25
C GLU A 64 8.89 5.98 -14.80
N LEU A 65 7.98 6.68 -14.10
CA LEU A 65 6.76 6.09 -13.59
C LEU A 65 5.68 6.02 -14.68
N LEU A 66 5.45 4.82 -15.18
CA LEU A 66 4.44 4.55 -16.20
C LEU A 66 3.33 3.70 -15.59
N LEU A 67 2.08 4.16 -15.64
CA LEU A 67 0.94 3.36 -15.16
C LEU A 67 0.75 2.10 -16.00
N LEU A 68 0.37 1.01 -15.33
CA LEU A 68 -0.15 -0.18 -16.00
C LEU A 68 -1.54 0.09 -16.59
N PRO A 69 -1.93 -0.62 -17.66
CA PRO A 69 -3.31 -0.59 -18.16
C PRO A 69 -4.31 -0.84 -17.04
N GLY A 70 -5.40 -0.07 -17.03
CA GLY A 70 -6.47 -0.21 -16.03
C GLY A 70 -6.14 0.28 -14.60
N ALA A 71 -4.89 0.69 -14.32
CA ALA A 71 -4.50 1.09 -12.96
C ALA A 71 -5.26 2.33 -12.47
N ALA A 72 -5.33 3.39 -13.27
CA ALA A 72 -6.04 4.61 -12.89
C ALA A 72 -7.55 4.35 -12.71
N ASP A 73 -8.17 3.58 -13.61
CA ASP A 73 -9.59 3.22 -13.52
C ASP A 73 -9.89 2.36 -12.29
N GLY A 74 -8.99 1.42 -11.98
CA GLY A 74 -9.09 0.56 -10.81
C GLY A 74 -9.09 1.37 -9.51
N VAL A 75 -8.07 2.23 -9.32
CA VAL A 75 -7.98 3.12 -8.15
C VAL A 75 -9.18 4.06 -8.08
N ALA A 76 -9.57 4.66 -9.20
CA ALA A 76 -10.73 5.55 -9.27
C ALA A 76 -12.04 4.86 -8.87
N ARG A 77 -12.21 3.58 -9.23
CA ARG A 77 -13.36 2.79 -8.82
C ARG A 77 -13.41 2.57 -7.32
N LEU A 78 -12.28 2.21 -6.70
CA LEU A 78 -12.14 2.05 -5.26
C LEU A 78 -12.43 3.36 -4.53
N THR A 79 -11.88 4.47 -5.03
CA THR A 79 -12.12 5.82 -4.50
C THR A 79 -13.62 6.18 -4.53
N ARG A 80 -14.30 5.97 -5.68
CA ARG A 80 -15.75 6.25 -5.82
C ARG A 80 -16.62 5.38 -4.92
N ALA A 81 -16.16 4.18 -4.59
CA ALA A 81 -16.84 3.28 -3.66
C ALA A 81 -16.64 3.68 -2.19
N GLY A 82 -15.93 4.77 -1.91
CA GLY A 82 -15.66 5.25 -0.56
C GLY A 82 -14.61 4.44 0.22
N CYS A 83 -13.93 3.49 -0.42
CA CYS A 83 -12.84 2.74 0.22
C CYS A 83 -11.66 3.66 0.54
N ARG A 84 -10.95 3.37 1.65
CA ARG A 84 -9.64 3.98 1.92
C ARG A 84 -8.56 3.19 1.22
N THR A 85 -7.75 3.87 0.41
CA THR A 85 -6.69 3.25 -0.39
C THR A 85 -5.32 3.63 0.16
N VAL A 86 -4.51 2.62 0.49
CA VAL A 86 -3.15 2.79 1.03
C VAL A 86 -2.16 2.07 0.14
N LEU A 87 -1.17 2.78 -0.36
CA LEU A 87 -0.06 2.17 -1.08
C LEU A 87 0.90 1.50 -0.10
N VAL A 88 1.28 0.24 -0.36
CA VAL A 88 2.14 -0.59 0.50
C VAL A 88 3.31 -1.12 -0.32
N THR A 89 4.48 -0.47 -0.25
CA THR A 89 5.55 -0.73 -1.22
C THR A 89 6.93 -0.94 -0.60
N ASN A 90 7.72 -1.85 -1.19
CA ASN A 90 9.12 -2.10 -0.88
C ASN A 90 10.01 -1.25 -1.79
N GLN A 91 10.76 -0.30 -1.23
CA GLN A 91 11.61 0.64 -1.98
C GLN A 91 13.09 0.50 -1.60
N ARG A 92 13.69 -0.65 -1.96
CA ARG A 92 15.09 -0.99 -1.67
C ARG A 92 16.09 -0.02 -2.32
N GLY A 93 15.70 0.65 -3.42
CA GLY A 93 16.52 1.67 -4.09
C GLY A 93 16.97 2.77 -3.13
N VAL A 94 16.18 3.06 -2.08
CA VAL A 94 16.55 4.01 -1.03
C VAL A 94 17.75 3.51 -0.22
N ALA A 95 17.70 2.27 0.28
CA ALA A 95 18.83 1.68 1.03
C ALA A 95 20.11 1.61 0.20
N ARG A 96 19.98 1.48 -1.13
CA ARG A 96 21.09 1.43 -2.07
C ARG A 96 21.61 2.80 -2.53
N GLY A 97 21.02 3.89 -2.01
CA GLY A 97 21.40 5.25 -2.39
C GLY A 97 21.02 5.66 -3.82
N LEU A 98 20.18 4.87 -4.51
CA LEU A 98 19.71 5.16 -5.87
C LEU A 98 18.53 6.15 -5.89
N LEU A 99 17.87 6.31 -4.75
CA LEU A 99 16.68 7.16 -4.59
C LEU A 99 16.70 7.80 -3.20
N SER A 100 16.65 9.12 -3.12
CA SER A 100 16.50 9.82 -1.84
C SER A 100 15.04 9.77 -1.36
N ARG A 101 14.82 10.17 -0.10
CA ARG A 101 13.45 10.32 0.44
C ARG A 101 12.65 11.34 -0.35
N GLU A 102 13.27 12.47 -0.68
CA GLU A 102 12.68 13.56 -1.47
C GLU A 102 12.36 13.10 -2.89
N GLY A 103 13.27 12.35 -3.53
CA GLY A 103 13.04 11.73 -4.84
C GLY A 103 11.85 10.76 -4.81
N LEU A 104 11.75 9.92 -3.77
CA LEU A 104 10.61 9.03 -3.60
C LEU A 104 9.28 9.80 -3.43
N VAL A 105 9.29 10.90 -2.68
CA VAL A 105 8.12 11.79 -2.56
C VAL A 105 7.75 12.38 -3.92
N ALA A 106 8.72 12.78 -4.73
CA ALA A 106 8.47 13.29 -6.09
C ALA A 106 7.83 12.22 -7.00
N VAL A 107 8.33 10.98 -6.94
CA VAL A 107 7.72 9.84 -7.65
C VAL A 107 6.27 9.59 -7.21
N HIS A 108 5.98 9.64 -5.89
CA HIS A 108 4.60 9.45 -5.40
C HIS A 108 3.67 10.61 -5.78
N ARG A 109 4.18 11.86 -5.81
CA ARG A 109 3.40 13.01 -6.33
C ARG A 109 3.04 12.84 -7.82
N GLN A 110 3.97 12.30 -8.60
CA GLN A 110 3.70 11.98 -10.01
C GLN A 110 2.64 10.87 -10.11
N LEU A 111 2.70 9.86 -9.25
CA LEU A 111 1.66 8.83 -9.19
C LEU A 111 0.28 9.43 -8.93
N ASP A 112 0.15 10.28 -7.92
CA ASP A 112 -1.12 10.99 -7.61
C ASP A 112 -1.59 11.83 -8.80
N ALA A 113 -0.68 12.55 -9.48
CA ALA A 113 -1.00 13.35 -10.66
C ALA A 113 -1.50 12.50 -11.83
N LEU A 114 -1.00 11.28 -12.01
CA LEU A 114 -1.43 10.34 -13.05
C LEU A 114 -2.76 9.67 -12.73
N LEU A 115 -3.09 9.46 -11.45
CA LEU A 115 -4.35 8.87 -11.01
C LEU A 115 -5.52 9.87 -11.00
N ALA A 116 -5.23 11.14 -10.69
CA ALA A 116 -6.23 12.19 -10.48
C ALA A 116 -7.18 12.42 -11.67
N PRO A 117 -6.75 12.40 -12.96
CA PRO A 117 -7.68 12.60 -14.10
C PRO A 117 -8.81 11.56 -14.18
N ALA A 118 -8.59 10.34 -13.71
CA ALA A 118 -9.62 9.30 -13.61
C ALA A 118 -10.49 9.44 -12.35
N GLY A 119 -10.11 10.33 -11.42
CA GLY A 119 -10.72 10.47 -10.10
C GLY A 119 -10.17 9.48 -9.06
N GLY A 120 -9.01 8.88 -9.35
CA GLY A 120 -8.29 8.01 -8.41
C GLY A 120 -7.52 8.82 -7.37
N ARG A 121 -7.48 8.32 -6.13
CA ARG A 121 -6.77 8.94 -5.02
C ARG A 121 -6.19 7.87 -4.10
N LEU A 122 -4.98 8.12 -3.61
CA LEU A 122 -4.38 7.38 -2.50
C LEU A 122 -4.56 8.19 -1.21
N ASP A 123 -5.04 7.56 -0.14
CA ASP A 123 -5.23 8.22 1.15
C ASP A 123 -3.92 8.28 1.94
N ALA A 124 -3.02 7.32 1.72
CA ALA A 124 -1.67 7.31 2.30
C ALA A 124 -0.74 6.36 1.54
N VAL A 125 0.56 6.47 1.86
CA VAL A 125 1.62 5.59 1.35
C VAL A 125 2.46 5.09 2.52
N VAL A 126 2.68 3.80 2.64
CA VAL A 126 3.62 3.18 3.56
C VAL A 126 4.74 2.48 2.79
N VAL A 127 5.97 2.75 3.17
CA VAL A 127 7.17 2.35 2.44
C VAL A 127 8.15 1.62 3.32
N CYS A 128 8.67 0.49 2.86
CA CYS A 128 9.90 -0.07 3.41
C CYS A 128 11.12 0.44 2.61
N PRO A 129 11.93 1.35 3.16
CA PRO A 129 13.10 1.88 2.48
C PRO A 129 14.37 1.05 2.73
N HIS A 130 14.28 -0.09 3.44
CA HIS A 130 15.43 -0.81 3.99
C HIS A 130 15.96 -1.89 3.06
N GLU A 131 17.23 -2.28 3.31
CA GLU A 131 17.84 -3.44 2.68
C GLU A 131 17.16 -4.74 3.16
N GLN A 132 17.28 -5.79 2.37
CA GLN A 132 16.73 -7.10 2.71
C GLN A 132 17.37 -7.63 4.01
N GLY A 133 16.55 -8.13 4.92
CA GLY A 133 16.98 -8.64 6.22
C GLY A 133 17.27 -7.56 7.28
N ALA A 134 17.25 -6.26 6.93
CA ALA A 134 17.60 -5.17 7.84
C ALA A 134 16.43 -4.67 8.71
N CYS A 135 15.21 -5.12 8.48
CA CYS A 135 14.01 -4.63 9.17
C CYS A 135 12.93 -5.72 9.27
N ARG A 136 11.86 -5.41 9.99
CA ARG A 136 10.65 -6.25 10.07
C ARG A 136 9.48 -5.74 9.22
N CYS A 137 9.67 -4.64 8.47
CA CYS A 137 8.58 -4.06 7.67
C CYS A 137 8.54 -4.54 6.23
N ARG A 138 9.67 -5.01 5.67
CA ARG A 138 9.76 -5.41 4.26
C ARG A 138 8.94 -6.65 3.95
N LYS A 139 8.03 -6.57 2.98
CA LYS A 139 7.33 -7.73 2.40
C LYS A 139 8.35 -8.81 1.92
N PRO A 140 8.19 -10.11 2.25
CA PRO A 140 6.97 -10.76 2.74
C PRO A 140 6.73 -10.71 4.26
N LEU A 141 7.39 -9.86 5.03
CA LEU A 141 7.02 -9.62 6.42
C LEU A 141 5.82 -8.67 6.51
N ASP A 142 5.07 -8.74 7.61
CA ASP A 142 3.78 -8.06 7.78
C ASP A 142 3.86 -6.62 8.32
N GLY A 143 5.06 -6.09 8.56
CA GLY A 143 5.21 -4.81 9.25
C GLY A 143 4.64 -3.60 8.51
N LEU A 144 4.61 -3.59 7.15
CA LEU A 144 3.94 -2.53 6.40
C LEU A 144 2.41 -2.56 6.59
N PHE A 145 1.83 -3.75 6.63
CA PHE A 145 0.39 -3.95 6.84
C PHE A 145 -0.01 -3.55 8.26
N ARG A 146 0.80 -3.91 9.26
CA ARG A 146 0.59 -3.50 10.66
C ARG A 146 0.70 -1.99 10.81
N GLU A 147 1.63 -1.33 10.11
CA GLU A 147 1.70 0.14 10.12
C GLU A 147 0.42 0.75 9.53
N ALA A 148 -0.07 0.26 8.38
CA ALA A 148 -1.32 0.74 7.79
C ALA A 148 -2.52 0.56 8.73
N LEU A 149 -2.64 -0.61 9.37
CA LEU A 149 -3.70 -0.88 10.37
C LEU A 149 -3.57 0.01 11.61
N SER A 150 -2.34 0.29 12.08
CA SER A 150 -2.13 1.18 13.24
C SER A 150 -2.57 2.62 12.98
N ARG A 151 -2.60 3.03 11.70
CA ARG A 151 -3.10 4.34 11.25
C ARG A 151 -4.60 4.35 10.97
N ALA A 152 -5.27 3.22 11.10
CA ALA A 152 -6.70 3.04 10.91
C ALA A 152 -7.26 2.15 12.03
N PRO A 153 -7.32 2.64 13.29
CA PRO A 153 -7.70 1.83 14.44
C PRO A 153 -9.16 1.33 14.39
N TRP A 154 -9.97 1.91 13.54
CA TRP A 154 -11.34 1.49 13.24
C TRP A 154 -11.39 0.34 12.22
N ALA A 155 -10.31 0.06 11.46
CA ALA A 155 -10.28 -0.96 10.43
C ALA A 155 -10.13 -2.37 11.04
N ARG A 156 -10.86 -3.32 10.46
CA ARG A 156 -10.78 -4.74 10.81
C ARG A 156 -10.11 -5.49 9.67
N ALA A 157 -9.11 -6.33 9.98
CA ALA A 157 -8.31 -7.03 8.97
C ALA A 157 -9.19 -7.84 8.00
N GLU A 158 -10.25 -8.50 8.49
CA GLU A 158 -11.20 -9.27 7.69
C GLU A 158 -12.06 -8.42 6.74
N ARG A 159 -12.08 -7.09 6.95
CA ARG A 159 -12.69 -6.11 6.05
C ARG A 159 -11.66 -5.33 5.23
N CYS A 160 -10.41 -5.79 5.23
CA CYS A 160 -9.35 -5.22 4.40
C CYS A 160 -9.03 -6.16 3.24
N VAL A 161 -8.52 -5.60 2.15
CA VAL A 161 -8.04 -6.36 1.00
C VAL A 161 -6.65 -5.87 0.58
N MET A 162 -5.75 -6.80 0.29
CA MET A 162 -4.47 -6.51 -0.36
C MET A 162 -4.53 -6.91 -1.83
N VAL A 163 -4.13 -6.00 -2.70
CA VAL A 163 -3.99 -6.24 -4.14
C VAL A 163 -2.52 -6.07 -4.52
N GLY A 164 -1.93 -7.10 -5.11
CA GLY A 164 -0.52 -7.12 -5.51
C GLY A 164 -0.27 -8.10 -6.65
N ASP A 165 0.92 -8.06 -7.26
CA ASP A 165 1.30 -8.96 -8.34
C ASP A 165 2.14 -10.17 -7.85
N MET A 166 2.72 -10.08 -6.64
CA MET A 166 3.64 -11.09 -6.11
C MET A 166 3.09 -11.80 -4.88
N PRO A 167 3.44 -13.08 -4.66
CA PRO A 167 3.13 -13.80 -3.42
C PRO A 167 3.61 -13.04 -2.17
N SER A 168 4.76 -12.35 -2.25
CA SER A 168 5.30 -11.54 -1.15
C SER A 168 4.38 -10.39 -0.71
N ASP A 169 3.43 -9.99 -1.53
CA ASP A 169 2.40 -9.00 -1.19
C ASP A 169 1.22 -9.66 -0.49
N LEU A 170 0.82 -10.82 -0.98
CA LEU A 170 -0.44 -11.46 -0.64
C LEU A 170 -0.31 -12.32 0.63
N GLU A 171 0.75 -13.12 0.75
CA GLU A 171 0.93 -14.06 1.87
C GLU A 171 0.90 -13.38 3.25
N PRO A 172 1.65 -12.26 3.50
CA PRO A 172 1.62 -11.62 4.81
C PRO A 172 0.25 -10.97 5.11
N ALA A 173 -0.45 -10.47 4.11
CA ALA A 173 -1.79 -9.92 4.27
C ALA A 173 -2.81 -11.02 4.61
N ALA A 174 -2.76 -12.17 3.92
CA ALA A 174 -3.58 -13.33 4.23
C ALA A 174 -3.30 -13.84 5.66
N GLY A 175 -2.03 -13.84 6.08
CA GLY A 175 -1.62 -14.20 7.46
C GLY A 175 -2.21 -13.29 8.54
N LEU A 176 -2.62 -12.07 8.19
CA LEU A 176 -3.33 -11.13 9.06
C LEU A 176 -4.87 -11.26 8.96
N GLY A 177 -5.40 -12.16 8.14
CA GLY A 177 -6.83 -12.36 7.93
C GLY A 177 -7.44 -11.42 6.86
N MET A 178 -6.62 -10.72 6.09
CA MET A 178 -7.10 -9.88 4.99
C MET A 178 -7.47 -10.72 3.78
N ARG A 179 -8.45 -10.28 3.01
CA ARG A 179 -8.67 -10.77 1.64
C ARG A 179 -7.48 -10.40 0.76
N THR A 180 -7.15 -11.26 -0.20
CA THR A 180 -6.06 -10.99 -1.15
C THR A 180 -6.55 -11.18 -2.58
N GLU A 181 -6.07 -10.32 -3.49
CA GLU A 181 -6.35 -10.38 -4.92
C GLU A 181 -5.06 -10.19 -5.70
N GLN A 182 -4.82 -11.05 -6.66
CA GLN A 182 -3.64 -10.95 -7.50
C GLN A 182 -3.97 -10.25 -8.82
N VAL A 183 -3.13 -9.27 -9.20
CA VAL A 183 -3.10 -8.70 -10.54
C VAL A 183 -2.08 -9.42 -11.41
N SER A 184 -2.33 -9.43 -12.72
CA SER A 184 -1.45 -10.03 -13.71
C SER A 184 -1.70 -9.38 -15.08
N ALA A 185 -0.92 -9.73 -16.09
CA ALA A 185 -1.14 -9.28 -17.47
C ALA A 185 -2.54 -9.66 -18.02
N ALA A 186 -3.14 -10.75 -17.50
CA ALA A 186 -4.48 -11.20 -17.90
C ALA A 186 -5.61 -10.65 -17.00
N ARG A 187 -5.27 -10.03 -15.89
CA ARG A 187 -6.24 -9.53 -14.90
C ARG A 187 -5.70 -8.24 -14.27
N ASP A 188 -6.03 -7.12 -14.88
CA ASP A 188 -5.56 -5.80 -14.46
C ASP A 188 -6.28 -5.27 -13.20
N LEU A 189 -5.79 -4.15 -12.67
CA LEU A 189 -6.37 -3.55 -11.46
C LEU A 189 -7.82 -3.08 -11.66
N ALA A 190 -8.20 -2.65 -12.88
CA ALA A 190 -9.59 -2.28 -13.16
C ALA A 190 -10.53 -3.49 -13.07
N GLU A 191 -10.09 -4.65 -13.53
CA GLU A 191 -10.85 -5.90 -13.44
C GLU A 191 -10.98 -6.35 -11.99
N VAL A 192 -9.88 -6.35 -11.24
CA VAL A 192 -9.89 -6.64 -9.79
C VAL A 192 -10.84 -5.69 -9.06
N ALA A 193 -10.74 -4.38 -9.31
CA ALA A 193 -11.62 -3.40 -8.68
C ALA A 193 -13.10 -3.60 -9.05
N ARG A 194 -13.43 -4.06 -10.26
CA ARG A 194 -14.81 -4.43 -10.64
C ARG A 194 -15.35 -5.59 -9.83
N LEU A 195 -14.51 -6.57 -9.50
CA LEU A 195 -14.89 -7.72 -8.66
C LEU A 195 -15.03 -7.34 -7.19
N LEU A 196 -14.16 -6.47 -6.69
CA LEU A 196 -14.20 -5.98 -5.31
C LEU A 196 -15.39 -5.06 -5.08
N VAL A 197 -15.70 -4.21 -6.05
CA VAL A 197 -16.78 -3.20 -6.00
C VAL A 197 -17.68 -3.38 -7.21
N PRO A 198 -18.62 -4.32 -7.19
CA PRO A 198 -19.60 -4.46 -8.27
C PRO A 198 -20.43 -3.20 -8.42
N SER A 199 -20.78 -2.84 -9.67
CA SER A 199 -21.76 -1.76 -9.88
C SER A 199 -23.10 -2.20 -9.29
N VAL A 200 -23.67 -1.39 -8.41
CA VAL A 200 -25.06 -1.59 -8.01
C VAL A 200 -25.90 -1.46 -9.28
N ARG A 201 -26.47 -2.56 -9.77
CA ARG A 201 -27.47 -2.50 -10.82
C ARG A 201 -28.64 -1.73 -10.23
N GLY A 202 -28.91 -0.53 -10.75
CA GLY A 202 -30.07 0.25 -10.34
C GLY A 202 -31.31 -0.61 -10.40
N SER A 203 -31.99 -0.73 -9.27
CA SER A 203 -33.35 -1.27 -9.22
C SER A 203 -34.19 -0.43 -10.18
N VAL A 204 -34.55 -1.02 -11.30
CA VAL A 204 -35.58 -0.44 -12.17
C VAL A 204 -36.84 -0.45 -11.35
N VAL A 205 -37.19 0.71 -10.77
CA VAL A 205 -38.52 0.94 -10.23
C VAL A 205 -39.46 0.87 -11.45
N GLN A 206 -40.09 -0.28 -11.63
CA GLN A 206 -41.26 -0.38 -12.51
C GLN A 206 -42.31 0.55 -11.91
N ARG A 207 -42.45 1.72 -12.45
CA ARG A 207 -43.63 2.55 -12.24
C ARG A 207 -44.81 1.76 -12.81
N GLY A 208 -45.57 1.16 -11.91
CA GLY A 208 -46.84 0.56 -12.27
C GLY A 208 -47.68 1.59 -12.98
N GLU A 209 -48.05 1.31 -14.24
CA GLU A 209 -49.09 2.03 -14.93
C GLU A 209 -50.40 1.84 -14.14
N GLY A 210 -50.80 2.91 -13.44
CA GLY A 210 -52.10 3.00 -12.83
C GLY A 210 -53.16 3.00 -13.91
N HIS A 211 -53.87 1.90 -14.04
CA HIS A 211 -55.12 1.82 -14.80
C HIS A 211 -56.13 2.62 -14.04
N VAL A 212 -56.58 3.71 -14.58
CA VAL A 212 -57.71 4.49 -14.13
C VAL A 212 -58.95 4.05 -14.91
N PRO A 213 -60.06 3.74 -14.22
CA PRO A 213 -61.34 3.30 -14.84
C PRO A 213 -62.01 4.40 -15.61
#